data_17988f1c45c1a85e3af84802a5a5d2c2
#
_entry.id   17988f1c45c1a85e3af84802a5a5d2c2
#
_cell.length_a   1.000
_cell.length_b   1.000
_cell.length_c   1.000
_cell.angle_alpha   90.00
_cell.angle_beta   90.00
_cell.angle_gamma   90.00
#
_symmetry.space_group_name_H-M   'P 1'
#
loop_
_entity.id
_entity.type
_entity.pdbx_description
1 polymer ?
#
loop_
_entity_poly.entity_id
_entity_poly.type
_entity_poly.pdbx_seq_one_letter_code
_entity_poly.pdbx_strand_id
1 'polypeptide(L)'
;MISIEKMYKRFDEHIDVINYSTARRVVAFIFYLNDNNGSTIFSNQDLNIEPECGRVVVFPPTWEYPHSGLPPSDYPKYILSTYIHYGKN
;
A
#
# COMPACT_ATOMS: atom_id res chain seq x y z
N MET A 1 7.13 -7.06 9.38
CA MET A 1 8.16 -6.52 8.49
C MET A 1 7.82 -5.09 8.12
N ILE A 2 8.80 -4.23 8.15
CA ILE A 2 8.66 -2.84 7.75
C ILE A 2 9.58 -2.59 6.57
N SER A 3 9.08 -1.98 5.51
CA SER A 3 9.90 -1.59 4.37
C SER A 3 9.64 -0.14 4.00
N ILE A 4 10.72 0.57 3.68
CA ILE A 4 10.68 1.94 3.18
C ILE A 4 11.02 1.87 1.70
N GLU A 5 10.15 2.42 0.87
CA GLU A 5 10.28 2.30 -0.58
C GLU A 5 10.26 3.68 -1.23
N LYS A 6 11.16 3.85 -2.21
CA LYS A 6 11.16 5.00 -3.10
C LYS A 6 10.67 4.52 -4.45
N MET A 7 9.60 5.10 -4.93
CA MET A 7 8.91 4.63 -6.11
C MET A 7 8.90 5.67 -7.22
N TYR A 8 9.21 5.24 -8.44
CA TYR A 8 9.18 6.05 -9.65
C TYR A 8 8.18 5.54 -10.67
N LYS A 9 7.76 4.29 -10.51
CA LYS A 9 6.90 3.59 -11.47
C LYS A 9 5.59 3.22 -10.79
N ARG A 10 4.58 2.94 -11.61
CA ARG A 10 3.35 2.38 -11.09
C ARG A 10 3.59 0.94 -10.64
N PHE A 11 2.75 0.46 -9.76
CA PHE A 11 2.62 -0.98 -9.53
C PHE A 11 1.22 -1.43 -9.97
N ASP A 12 1.15 -2.64 -10.52
CA ASP A 12 -0.08 -3.19 -11.04
C ASP A 12 -1.02 -3.58 -9.90
N GLU A 13 -2.32 -3.66 -10.23
CA GLU A 13 -3.32 -4.05 -9.26
C GLU A 13 -3.00 -5.42 -8.67
N HIS A 14 -3.04 -5.53 -7.36
CA HIS A 14 -2.71 -6.76 -6.65
C HIS A 14 -3.41 -6.80 -5.29
N ILE A 15 -3.34 -7.95 -4.66
CA ILE A 15 -3.70 -8.13 -3.25
C ILE A 15 -2.46 -8.60 -2.49
N ASP A 16 -2.44 -8.33 -1.18
CA ASP A 16 -1.25 -8.60 -0.37
C ASP A 16 -1.21 -10.01 0.22
N VAL A 17 -2.36 -10.68 0.34
CA VAL A 17 -2.42 -12.06 0.79
C VAL A 17 -2.69 -12.95 -0.42
N ILE A 18 -1.63 -13.56 -0.94
CA ILE A 18 -1.70 -14.33 -2.18
C ILE A 18 -1.22 -15.77 -2.04
N ASN A 19 -0.63 -16.13 -0.90
CA ASN A 19 -0.10 -17.47 -0.70
C ASN A 19 0.00 -17.78 0.80
N TYR A 20 0.47 -18.97 1.11
CA TYR A 20 0.60 -19.43 2.50
C TYR A 20 1.52 -18.52 3.32
N SER A 21 2.62 -18.06 2.76
CA SER A 21 3.59 -17.24 3.51
C SER A 21 3.05 -15.86 3.87
N THR A 22 2.06 -15.35 3.13
CA THR A 22 1.44 -14.05 3.40
C THR A 22 0.09 -14.18 4.11
N ALA A 23 -0.39 -15.39 4.35
CA ALA A 23 -1.73 -15.62 4.91
C ALA A 23 -1.91 -15.11 6.34
N ARG A 24 -0.81 -14.87 7.07
CA ARG A 24 -0.86 -14.36 8.45
C ARG A 24 -0.99 -12.84 8.54
N ARG A 25 -0.96 -12.15 7.43
CA ARG A 25 -1.13 -10.69 7.39
C ARG A 25 -2.59 -10.36 7.69
N VAL A 26 -2.81 -9.60 8.76
CA VAL A 26 -4.16 -9.25 9.23
C VAL A 26 -4.52 -7.83 8.84
N VAL A 27 -3.58 -6.91 8.97
CA VAL A 27 -3.79 -5.50 8.67
C VAL A 27 -2.58 -4.98 7.92
N ALA A 28 -2.83 -4.24 6.86
CA ALA A 28 -1.81 -3.56 6.09
C ALA A 28 -1.84 -2.06 6.37
N PHE A 29 -0.67 -1.45 6.40
CA PHE A 29 -0.49 -0.01 6.59
C PHE A 29 0.38 0.53 5.48
N ILE A 30 -0.04 1.64 4.89
CA ILE A 30 0.80 2.44 3.99
C ILE A 30 0.89 3.84 4.58
N PHE A 31 2.11 4.25 4.91
CA PHE A 31 2.39 5.61 5.37
C PHE A 31 3.01 6.38 4.22
N TYR A 32 2.39 7.50 3.85
CA TYR A 32 2.94 8.37 2.83
C TYR A 32 3.91 9.35 3.48
N LEU A 33 5.15 9.35 3.02
CA LEU A 33 6.23 10.12 3.63
C LEU A 33 6.45 11.47 2.96
N ASN A 34 5.84 11.68 1.79
CA ASN A 34 5.92 12.96 1.10
C ASN A 34 4.67 13.18 0.24
N ASP A 35 4.44 14.43 -0.12
CA ASP A 35 3.39 14.78 -1.06
C ASP A 35 3.85 14.44 -2.48
N ASN A 36 2.98 13.81 -3.25
CA ASN A 36 3.20 13.53 -4.66
C ASN A 36 1.87 13.15 -5.31
N ASN A 37 1.86 12.97 -6.63
CA ASN A 37 0.64 12.64 -7.37
C ASN A 37 0.52 11.16 -7.74
N GLY A 38 1.35 10.31 -7.15
CA GLY A 38 1.29 8.86 -7.39
C GLY A 38 0.26 8.17 -6.51
N SER A 39 -1.01 8.41 -6.76
CA SER A 39 -2.12 7.93 -5.94
C SER A 39 -2.20 6.41 -5.85
N THR A 40 -2.71 5.92 -4.72
CA THR A 40 -3.07 4.51 -4.52
C THR A 40 -4.55 4.35 -4.82
N ILE A 41 -4.87 3.38 -5.67
CA ILE A 41 -6.25 3.14 -6.11
C ILE A 41 -6.73 1.79 -5.58
N PHE A 42 -7.84 1.83 -4.86
CA PHE A 42 -8.56 0.64 -4.40
C PHE A 42 -9.78 0.49 -5.31
N SER A 43 -9.70 -0.41 -6.28
CA SER A 43 -10.71 -0.51 -7.34
C SER A 43 -12.07 -0.98 -6.83
N ASN A 44 -12.09 -1.93 -5.88
CA ASN A 44 -13.36 -2.43 -5.36
C ASN A 44 -14.10 -1.40 -4.51
N GLN A 45 -13.37 -0.50 -3.87
CA GLN A 45 -13.95 0.53 -3.01
C GLN A 45 -14.16 1.85 -3.75
N ASP A 46 -13.72 1.92 -5.00
CA ASP A 46 -13.77 3.14 -5.80
C ASP A 46 -13.10 4.32 -5.07
N LEU A 47 -11.93 4.03 -4.48
CA LEU A 47 -11.16 5.01 -3.72
C LEU A 47 -9.85 5.34 -4.42
N ASN A 48 -9.55 6.63 -4.45
CA ASN A 48 -8.30 7.16 -4.94
C ASN A 48 -7.65 7.94 -3.79
N ILE A 49 -6.54 7.42 -3.26
CA ILE A 49 -5.85 8.01 -2.12
C ILE A 49 -4.64 8.78 -2.62
N GLU A 50 -4.67 10.09 -2.46
CA GLU A 50 -3.53 10.93 -2.81
C GLU A 50 -2.47 10.86 -1.72
N PRO A 51 -1.19 10.64 -2.09
CA PRO A 51 -0.11 10.71 -1.12
C PRO A 51 0.04 12.12 -0.56
N GLU A 52 -0.03 12.21 0.74
CA GLU A 52 0.16 13.44 1.48
C GLU A 52 1.01 13.10 2.70
N CYS A 53 2.04 13.88 2.95
CA CYS A 53 2.97 13.62 4.03
C CYS A 53 2.23 13.44 5.36
N GLY A 54 2.45 12.31 6.01
CA GLY A 54 1.79 11.98 7.26
C GLY A 54 0.48 11.22 7.11
N ARG A 55 -0.05 11.09 5.91
CA ARG A 55 -1.27 10.30 5.69
C ARG A 55 -0.97 8.82 5.81
N VAL A 56 -1.88 8.09 6.44
CA VAL A 56 -1.79 6.64 6.56
C VAL A 56 -3.06 6.00 6.02
N VAL A 57 -2.88 4.92 5.27
CA VAL A 57 -3.98 4.07 4.81
C VAL A 57 -3.87 2.74 5.52
N VAL A 58 -4.98 2.30 6.09
CA VAL A 58 -5.07 1.04 6.84
C VAL A 58 -6.16 0.20 6.20
N PHE A 59 -5.83 -1.04 5.88
CA PHE A 59 -6.80 -1.91 5.22
C PHE A 59 -6.47 -3.38 5.47
N PRO A 60 -7.50 -4.27 5.41
CA PRO A 60 -7.23 -5.71 5.41
C PRO A 60 -6.55 -6.09 4.10
N PRO A 61 -5.44 -6.85 4.14
CA PRO A 61 -4.67 -7.16 2.93
C PRO A 61 -5.23 -8.36 2.15
N THR A 62 -6.54 -8.45 2.07
CA THR A 62 -7.24 -9.61 1.51
C THR A 62 -7.75 -9.33 0.11
N TRP A 63 -8.34 -10.35 -0.54
CA TRP A 63 -8.84 -10.27 -1.91
C TRP A 63 -9.91 -9.19 -2.11
N GLU A 64 -10.55 -8.73 -1.04
CA GLU A 64 -11.55 -7.67 -1.11
C GLU A 64 -10.95 -6.29 -1.36
N TYR A 65 -9.63 -6.15 -1.18
CA TYR A 65 -8.91 -4.88 -1.27
C TYR A 65 -7.77 -4.93 -2.28
N PRO A 66 -8.07 -5.25 -3.56
CA PRO A 66 -7.04 -5.11 -4.59
C PRO A 66 -6.71 -3.63 -4.76
N HIS A 67 -5.44 -3.34 -4.97
CA HIS A 67 -4.99 -1.97 -5.11
C HIS A 67 -3.85 -1.85 -6.12
N SER A 68 -3.69 -0.64 -6.62
CA SER A 68 -2.63 -0.30 -7.56
C SER A 68 -2.08 1.07 -7.24
N GLY A 69 -0.91 1.38 -7.74
CA GLY A 69 -0.27 2.67 -7.56
C GLY A 69 -0.02 3.36 -8.89
N LEU A 70 -0.48 4.60 -9.02
CA LEU A 70 -0.14 5.41 -10.18
C LEU A 70 1.32 5.85 -10.11
N PRO A 71 1.99 5.99 -11.26
CA PRO A 71 3.36 6.50 -11.26
C PRO A 71 3.34 7.99 -10.87
N PRO A 72 4.20 8.41 -9.94
CA PRO A 72 4.31 9.84 -9.66
C PRO A 72 4.98 10.56 -10.83
N SER A 73 4.48 11.74 -11.18
CA SER A 73 5.06 12.56 -12.25
C SER A 73 5.66 13.86 -11.74
N ASP A 74 5.41 14.21 -10.49
CA ASP A 74 5.92 15.43 -9.86
C ASP A 74 7.18 15.18 -9.04
N TYR A 75 7.11 14.29 -8.06
CA TYR A 75 8.21 13.94 -7.16
C TYR A 75 8.30 12.44 -7.00
N PRO A 76 9.49 11.89 -6.64
CA PRO A 76 9.56 10.48 -6.25
C PRO A 76 8.61 10.21 -5.09
N LYS A 77 7.96 9.06 -5.10
CA LYS A 77 7.05 8.65 -4.04
C LYS A 77 7.82 7.86 -2.97
N TYR A 78 7.73 8.31 -1.72
CA TYR A 78 8.31 7.60 -0.59
C TYR A 78 7.18 7.08 0.28
N ILE A 79 7.17 5.79 0.53
CA ILE A 79 6.21 5.14 1.40
C ILE A 79 6.91 4.24 2.40
N LEU A 80 6.23 4.02 3.51
CA LEU A 80 6.61 3.00 4.49
C LEU A 80 5.45 2.02 4.56
N SER A 81 5.72 0.75 4.25
CA SER A 81 4.73 -0.31 4.28
C SER A 81 5.00 -1.26 5.42
N THR A 82 3.96 -1.68 6.11
CA THR A 82 4.08 -2.69 7.14
C THR A 82 2.77 -3.45 7.29
N TYR A 83 2.85 -4.59 7.98
CA TYR A 83 1.70 -5.44 8.25
C TYR A 83 1.69 -5.84 9.71
N ILE A 84 0.48 -5.95 10.27
CA ILE A 84 0.30 -6.68 11.52
C ILE A 84 -0.01 -8.11 11.15
N HIS A 85 0.72 -9.05 11.75
CA HIS A 85 0.52 -10.48 11.59
C HIS A 85 -0.13 -11.04 12.84
N TYR A 86 -0.88 -12.11 12.70
CA TYR A 86 -1.36 -12.84 13.86
C TYR A 86 -0.52 -14.09 14.09
N GLY A 87 -0.55 -14.59 15.33
CA GLY A 87 0.21 -15.76 15.71
C GLY A 87 1.66 -15.41 16.02
N LYS A 88 2.46 -16.45 16.22
CA LYS A 88 3.89 -16.28 16.52
C LYS A 88 4.69 -16.05 15.24
N ASN A 89 5.67 -15.24 15.36
CA ASN A 89 6.62 -15.02 14.28
C ASN A 89 7.56 -16.21 14.12
#